data_d653debd4d00ee0b4d91032ad8329eec
#
_entry.id   d653debd4d00ee0b4d91032ad8329eec
#
_cell.length_a   1.000
_cell.length_b   1.000
_cell.length_c   1.000
_cell.angle_alpha   90.00
_cell.angle_beta   90.00
_cell.angle_gamma   90.00
#
_symmetry.space_group_name_H-M   'P 1'
#
loop_
_entity.id
_entity.type
_entity.pdbx_description
1 polymer ?
#
loop_
_entity_poly.entity_id
_entity_poly.type
_entity_poly.pdbx_seq_one_letter_code
_entity_poly.pdbx_strand_id
1 'polypeptide(L)'
;MERGFRSFGFLGFDQEAWSQRREESFVAELKKKRHECSILKSKWHSLSNREMEQPRKLSLAYKRKRITDWLKGLPKPAGVMASNDIAGKNILDCCLWAEIAVPEQVAVLGVDNNEVICNLCEPPLSSIMPNSEQIGFAAAECLAKLMAGEKVAPQLQCFDPLDVTLRQSSSVYAIEDPDLANALSFLRTNACFGISVKQVLEHTKLSRSSLERRMRKLLGHSPQQEIRNCQLKQVRSLLAKTDMSIEQIAINCGFEHPEYLHVVFKRELNMTPGDYRKALNK
;
A
#
# COMPACT_ATOMS: atom_id res chain seq x y z
N MET A 1 -3.42 9.44 10.87
CA MET A 1 -3.55 10.68 11.65
C MET A 1 -2.19 11.21 12.04
N GLU A 2 -1.36 10.47 12.74
CA GLU A 2 0.05 10.84 13.03
C GLU A 2 0.86 11.19 11.78
N ARG A 3 0.47 10.67 10.61
CA ARG A 3 1.09 10.96 9.31
C ARG A 3 0.47 12.16 8.57
N GLY A 4 -0.41 12.95 9.21
CA GLY A 4 -0.95 14.19 8.67
C GLY A 4 -2.20 14.07 7.79
N PHE A 5 -2.74 12.87 7.55
CA PHE A 5 -3.98 12.69 6.79
C PHE A 5 -5.19 13.25 7.54
N ARG A 6 -6.01 14.05 6.84
CA ARG A 6 -7.24 14.66 7.38
C ARG A 6 -8.49 14.26 6.61
N SER A 7 -8.35 13.82 5.38
CA SER A 7 -9.42 13.27 4.54
C SER A 7 -9.34 11.74 4.53
N PHE A 8 -10.49 11.08 4.66
CA PHE A 8 -10.55 9.63 4.74
C PHE A 8 -11.63 9.07 3.83
N GLY A 9 -11.34 7.92 3.24
CA GLY A 9 -12.27 7.18 2.42
C GLY A 9 -12.32 5.70 2.78
N PHE A 10 -13.45 5.06 2.50
CA PHE A 10 -13.63 3.62 2.64
C PHE A 10 -14.27 3.07 1.36
N LEU A 11 -13.62 2.05 0.77
CA LEU A 11 -14.20 1.28 -0.33
C LEU A 11 -14.66 -0.08 0.18
N GLY A 12 -15.97 -0.28 0.24
CA GLY A 12 -16.60 -1.52 0.68
C GLY A 12 -17.42 -2.21 -0.39
N PHE A 13 -18.04 -3.33 0.02
CA PHE A 13 -18.96 -4.10 -0.81
C PHE A 13 -20.37 -4.07 -0.25
N ASP A 14 -21.35 -3.88 -1.14
CA ASP A 14 -22.76 -3.96 -0.79
C ASP A 14 -23.14 -5.41 -0.45
N GLN A 15 -24.02 -5.56 0.54
CA GLN A 15 -24.60 -6.84 0.97
C GLN A 15 -23.61 -7.84 1.57
N GLU A 16 -22.36 -7.41 1.85
CA GLU A 16 -21.37 -8.23 2.52
C GLU A 16 -21.23 -7.82 3.99
N ALA A 17 -21.74 -8.63 4.90
CA ALA A 17 -21.75 -8.33 6.34
C ALA A 17 -20.35 -8.07 6.91
N TRP A 18 -19.34 -8.80 6.44
CA TRP A 18 -17.95 -8.59 6.84
C TRP A 18 -17.39 -7.23 6.39
N SER A 19 -17.77 -6.77 5.18
CA SER A 19 -17.39 -5.46 4.66
C SER A 19 -18.08 -4.33 5.43
N GLN A 20 -19.37 -4.49 5.73
CA GLN A 20 -20.14 -3.53 6.52
C GLN A 20 -19.56 -3.37 7.93
N ARG A 21 -19.21 -4.45 8.62
CA ARG A 21 -18.60 -4.38 9.96
C ARG A 21 -17.24 -3.65 9.94
N ARG A 22 -16.41 -3.89 8.93
CA ARG A 22 -15.13 -3.17 8.74
C ARG A 22 -15.37 -1.69 8.52
N GLU A 23 -16.38 -1.32 7.71
CA GLU A 23 -16.79 0.07 7.46
C GLU A 23 -17.23 0.75 8.76
N GLU A 24 -18.18 0.14 9.48
CA GLU A 24 -18.73 0.68 10.73
C GLU A 24 -17.63 0.93 11.77
N SER A 25 -16.71 -0.03 11.93
CA SER A 25 -15.58 0.10 12.86
C SER A 25 -14.63 1.22 12.45
N PHE A 26 -14.27 1.31 11.16
CA PHE A 26 -13.39 2.36 10.64
C PHE A 26 -14.00 3.75 10.81
N VAL A 27 -15.28 3.90 10.44
CA VAL A 27 -16.02 5.16 10.57
C VAL A 27 -16.18 5.55 12.04
N ALA A 28 -16.44 4.59 12.93
CA ALA A 28 -16.55 4.86 14.38
C ALA A 28 -15.24 5.41 14.95
N GLU A 29 -14.10 4.83 14.59
CA GLU A 29 -12.79 5.31 15.03
C GLU A 29 -12.45 6.70 14.48
N LEU A 30 -12.82 7.00 13.23
CA LEU A 30 -12.65 8.33 12.64
C LEU A 30 -13.52 9.38 13.36
N LYS A 31 -14.77 9.04 13.66
CA LYS A 31 -15.70 9.92 14.40
C LYS A 31 -15.18 10.28 15.80
N LYS A 32 -14.62 9.31 16.54
CA LYS A 32 -13.98 9.59 17.85
C LYS A 32 -12.88 10.64 17.75
N LYS A 33 -12.22 10.72 16.59
CA LYS A 33 -11.14 11.68 16.31
C LYS A 33 -11.61 12.90 15.51
N ARG A 34 -12.94 13.10 15.38
CA ARG A 34 -13.59 14.23 14.69
C ARG A 34 -13.24 14.32 13.20
N HIS A 35 -13.09 13.17 12.53
CA HIS A 35 -12.92 13.08 11.09
C HIS A 35 -14.14 12.46 10.42
N GLU A 36 -14.43 12.95 9.22
CA GLU A 36 -15.43 12.37 8.34
C GLU A 36 -14.82 11.32 7.41
N CYS A 37 -15.66 10.40 6.93
CA CYS A 37 -15.28 9.35 6.00
C CYS A 37 -16.20 9.38 4.76
N SER A 38 -15.61 9.51 3.59
CA SER A 38 -16.34 9.32 2.33
C SER A 38 -16.42 7.82 2.00
N ILE A 39 -17.62 7.29 1.83
CA ILE A 39 -17.85 5.86 1.62
C ILE A 39 -18.27 5.61 0.18
N LEU A 40 -17.60 4.69 -0.49
CA LEU A 40 -18.02 4.14 -1.77
C LEU A 40 -18.31 2.64 -1.60
N LYS A 41 -19.51 2.20 -1.99
CA LYS A 41 -19.91 0.79 -2.02
C LYS A 41 -19.95 0.28 -3.46
N SER A 42 -19.39 -0.90 -3.65
CA SER A 42 -19.39 -1.64 -4.91
C SER A 42 -20.03 -3.01 -4.70
N LYS A 43 -20.61 -3.59 -5.73
CA LYS A 43 -21.09 -4.96 -5.65
C LYS A 43 -19.91 -5.92 -5.64
N TRP A 44 -19.87 -6.84 -4.65
CA TRP A 44 -19.02 -8.02 -4.72
C TRP A 44 -19.49 -8.87 -5.88
N HIS A 45 -18.60 -9.43 -6.67
CA HIS A 45 -18.99 -10.37 -7.71
C HIS A 45 -19.51 -11.67 -7.10
N SER A 46 -20.78 -11.72 -6.70
CA SER A 46 -21.46 -12.99 -6.76
C SER A 46 -21.67 -13.29 -8.24
N LEU A 47 -21.19 -14.44 -8.67
CA LEU A 47 -21.49 -15.03 -9.97
C LEU A 47 -22.98 -15.47 -9.99
N SER A 48 -23.90 -14.52 -9.83
CA SER A 48 -25.31 -14.83 -10.08
C SER A 48 -25.51 -14.96 -11.58
N ASN A 49 -26.09 -16.07 -12.02
CA ASN A 49 -26.35 -16.39 -13.42
C ASN A 49 -27.07 -15.29 -14.22
N ARG A 50 -27.71 -14.32 -13.56
CA ARG A 50 -28.38 -13.17 -14.19
C ARG A 50 -27.43 -12.04 -14.65
N GLU A 51 -26.22 -11.95 -14.09
CA GLU A 51 -25.24 -10.92 -14.49
C GLU A 51 -24.32 -11.40 -15.63
N MET A 52 -24.40 -12.66 -16.05
CA MET A 52 -23.66 -13.18 -17.20
C MET A 52 -24.18 -12.69 -18.55
N GLU A 53 -25.41 -12.15 -18.59
CA GLU A 53 -26.02 -11.62 -19.83
C GLU A 53 -25.59 -10.18 -20.17
N GLN A 54 -24.95 -9.45 -19.26
CA GLN A 54 -24.37 -8.15 -19.57
C GLN A 54 -22.89 -8.27 -19.98
N PRO A 55 -22.44 -7.57 -21.02
CA PRO A 55 -21.06 -7.68 -21.47
C PRO A 55 -20.10 -7.27 -20.33
N ARG A 56 -19.31 -8.24 -19.85
CA ARG A 56 -18.34 -8.09 -18.75
C ARG A 56 -17.46 -6.82 -18.84
N LYS A 57 -17.17 -6.37 -20.06
CA LYS A 57 -16.36 -5.17 -20.33
C LYS A 57 -17.05 -3.87 -19.90
N LEU A 58 -18.35 -3.73 -20.09
CA LEU A 58 -19.10 -2.52 -19.68
C LEU A 58 -19.20 -2.40 -18.16
N SER A 59 -19.39 -3.51 -17.47
CA SER A 59 -19.44 -3.56 -16.01
C SER A 59 -18.09 -3.15 -15.37
N LEU A 60 -16.95 -3.59 -15.92
CA LEU A 60 -15.62 -3.24 -15.42
C LEU A 60 -15.28 -1.76 -15.67
N ALA A 61 -15.56 -1.24 -16.86
CA ALA A 61 -15.33 0.16 -17.17
C ALA A 61 -16.16 1.10 -16.28
N TYR A 62 -17.42 0.75 -16.03
CA TYR A 62 -18.31 1.50 -15.15
C TYR A 62 -17.81 1.51 -13.71
N LYS A 63 -17.36 0.35 -13.18
CA LYS A 63 -16.81 0.25 -11.84
C LYS A 63 -15.53 1.08 -11.68
N ARG A 64 -14.62 0.99 -12.66
CA ARG A 64 -13.40 1.81 -12.69
C ARG A 64 -13.74 3.29 -12.68
N LYS A 65 -14.67 3.72 -13.54
CA LYS A 65 -15.10 5.12 -13.60
C LYS A 65 -15.63 5.61 -12.25
N ARG A 66 -16.51 4.85 -11.60
CA ARG A 66 -17.05 5.22 -10.27
C ARG A 66 -15.96 5.36 -9.21
N ILE A 67 -15.02 4.40 -9.13
CA ILE A 67 -13.91 4.47 -8.16
C ILE A 67 -13.01 5.67 -8.48
N THR A 68 -12.68 5.88 -9.76
CA THR A 68 -11.84 7.01 -10.20
C THR A 68 -12.49 8.35 -9.88
N ASP A 69 -13.78 8.53 -10.20
CA ASP A 69 -14.51 9.77 -9.93
C ASP A 69 -14.58 10.05 -8.41
N TRP A 70 -14.82 9.01 -7.62
CA TRP A 70 -14.80 9.11 -6.16
C TRP A 70 -13.41 9.49 -5.63
N LEU A 71 -12.35 8.82 -6.10
CA LEU A 71 -10.97 9.14 -5.70
C LEU A 71 -10.60 10.58 -6.06
N LYS A 72 -11.00 11.07 -7.24
CA LYS A 72 -10.78 12.47 -7.65
C LYS A 72 -11.53 13.47 -6.77
N GLY A 73 -12.72 13.11 -6.29
CA GLY A 73 -13.54 13.95 -5.42
C GLY A 73 -13.07 14.02 -3.97
N LEU A 74 -12.20 13.12 -3.51
CA LEU A 74 -11.64 13.19 -2.16
C LEU A 74 -10.68 14.37 -2.02
N PRO A 75 -10.79 15.19 -0.98
CA PRO A 75 -9.74 16.17 -0.65
C PRO A 75 -8.40 15.48 -0.44
N LYS A 76 -7.34 16.03 -1.03
CA LYS A 76 -5.98 15.49 -0.92
C LYS A 76 -5.18 16.22 0.15
N PRO A 77 -4.29 15.53 0.85
CA PRO A 77 -4.00 14.09 0.83
C PRO A 77 -5.05 13.27 1.61
N ALA A 78 -5.40 12.09 1.08
CA ALA A 78 -6.43 11.22 1.65
C ALA A 78 -5.86 9.87 2.09
N GLY A 79 -6.35 9.35 3.22
CA GLY A 79 -6.14 7.97 3.63
C GLY A 79 -7.36 7.11 3.28
N VAL A 80 -7.19 6.09 2.46
CA VAL A 80 -8.28 5.22 2.01
C VAL A 80 -8.09 3.81 2.55
N MET A 81 -9.10 3.31 3.27
CA MET A 81 -9.16 1.92 3.66
C MET A 81 -10.05 1.14 2.69
N ALA A 82 -9.54 0.03 2.21
CA ALA A 82 -10.30 -0.94 1.44
C ALA A 82 -10.82 -2.04 2.35
N SER A 83 -12.03 -2.54 2.08
CA SER A 83 -12.62 -3.61 2.87
C SER A 83 -11.84 -4.93 2.81
N ASN A 84 -11.06 -5.16 1.71
CA ASN A 84 -10.09 -6.25 1.57
C ASN A 84 -9.01 -5.90 0.54
N ASP A 85 -8.05 -6.81 0.31
CA ASP A 85 -6.94 -6.58 -0.60
C ASP A 85 -7.36 -6.50 -2.07
N ILE A 86 -8.45 -7.18 -2.47
CA ILE A 86 -8.99 -7.07 -3.83
C ILE A 86 -9.56 -5.67 -4.07
N ALA A 87 -10.29 -5.11 -3.10
CA ALA A 87 -10.75 -3.74 -3.15
C ALA A 87 -9.56 -2.75 -3.15
N GLY A 88 -8.52 -3.04 -2.34
CA GLY A 88 -7.28 -2.28 -2.30
C GLY A 88 -6.57 -2.23 -3.66
N LYS A 89 -6.46 -3.39 -4.31
CA LYS A 89 -5.92 -3.48 -5.68
C LYS A 89 -6.73 -2.63 -6.67
N ASN A 90 -8.07 -2.71 -6.62
CA ASN A 90 -8.92 -1.91 -7.50
C ASN A 90 -8.73 -0.39 -7.29
N ILE A 91 -8.50 0.06 -6.04
CA ILE A 91 -8.17 1.46 -5.75
C ILE A 91 -6.83 1.82 -6.40
N LEU A 92 -5.79 1.00 -6.21
CA LEU A 92 -4.45 1.26 -6.75
C LEU A 92 -4.44 1.29 -8.27
N ASP A 93 -5.12 0.34 -8.91
CA ASP A 93 -5.29 0.33 -10.36
C ASP A 93 -5.97 1.63 -10.86
N CYS A 94 -7.02 2.10 -10.16
CA CYS A 94 -7.70 3.35 -10.50
C CYS A 94 -6.83 4.58 -10.25
N CYS A 95 -6.00 4.58 -9.20
CA CYS A 95 -5.03 5.66 -8.95
C CYS A 95 -4.00 5.73 -10.08
N LEU A 96 -3.45 4.60 -10.50
CA LEU A 96 -2.49 4.52 -11.60
C LEU A 96 -3.07 5.09 -12.90
N TRP A 97 -4.28 4.68 -13.28
CA TRP A 97 -4.98 5.17 -14.49
C TRP A 97 -5.37 6.65 -14.44
N ALA A 98 -5.59 7.17 -13.24
CA ALA A 98 -5.99 8.55 -13.01
C ALA A 98 -4.81 9.48 -12.70
N GLU A 99 -3.59 8.97 -12.74
CA GLU A 99 -2.35 9.69 -12.39
C GLU A 99 -2.38 10.29 -10.98
N ILE A 100 -3.04 9.58 -10.04
CA ILE A 100 -3.07 9.94 -8.63
C ILE A 100 -1.87 9.30 -7.93
N ALA A 101 -1.00 10.13 -7.39
CA ALA A 101 0.21 9.65 -6.70
C ALA A 101 -0.15 8.87 -5.42
N VAL A 102 0.36 7.63 -5.33
CA VAL A 102 0.23 6.74 -4.17
C VAL A 102 1.62 6.49 -3.61
N PRO A 103 1.84 6.74 -2.34
CA PRO A 103 0.89 7.10 -1.28
C PRO A 103 0.74 8.60 -1.00
N GLU A 104 1.39 9.47 -1.76
CA GLU A 104 1.56 10.89 -1.47
C GLU A 104 0.24 11.67 -1.49
N GLN A 105 -0.62 11.41 -2.49
CA GLN A 105 -1.95 12.02 -2.59
C GLN A 105 -3.04 11.12 -2.00
N VAL A 106 -2.91 9.80 -2.19
CA VAL A 106 -3.84 8.80 -1.65
C VAL A 106 -3.04 7.64 -1.07
N ALA A 107 -3.02 7.52 0.25
CA ALA A 107 -2.49 6.34 0.90
C ALA A 107 -3.57 5.25 0.97
N VAL A 108 -3.21 4.00 0.66
CA VAL A 108 -4.16 2.88 0.59
C VAL A 108 -3.77 1.78 1.58
N LEU A 109 -4.78 1.31 2.34
CA LEU A 109 -4.65 0.19 3.27
C LEU A 109 -5.69 -0.88 2.92
N GLY A 110 -5.23 -2.11 2.70
CA GLY A 110 -6.06 -3.30 2.51
C GLY A 110 -6.30 -4.07 3.82
N VAL A 111 -6.99 -5.19 3.70
CA VAL A 111 -7.20 -6.18 4.76
C VAL A 111 -7.11 -7.56 4.14
N ASP A 112 -6.63 -8.54 4.87
CA ASP A 112 -6.43 -9.97 4.65
C ASP A 112 -4.94 -10.34 4.45
N ASN A 113 -4.09 -9.39 4.08
CA ASN A 113 -2.66 -9.57 3.82
C ASN A 113 -2.37 -10.75 2.86
N ASN A 114 -3.15 -10.84 1.77
CA ASN A 114 -2.85 -11.80 0.71
C ASN A 114 -1.56 -11.38 0.01
N GLU A 115 -0.46 -12.09 0.29
CA GLU A 115 0.87 -11.72 -0.18
C GLU A 115 0.97 -11.63 -1.71
N VAL A 116 0.28 -12.51 -2.43
CA VAL A 116 0.28 -12.50 -3.90
C VAL A 116 -0.37 -11.22 -4.42
N ILE A 117 -1.57 -10.90 -3.94
CA ILE A 117 -2.29 -9.69 -4.35
C ILE A 117 -1.51 -8.45 -3.95
N CYS A 118 -1.07 -8.38 -2.68
CA CYS A 118 -0.39 -7.20 -2.14
C CYS A 118 0.92 -6.89 -2.85
N ASN A 119 1.70 -7.91 -3.23
CA ASN A 119 2.99 -7.73 -3.89
C ASN A 119 2.86 -7.50 -5.41
N LEU A 120 1.76 -7.93 -6.04
CA LEU A 120 1.46 -7.64 -7.45
C LEU A 120 0.84 -6.26 -7.68
N CYS A 121 0.46 -5.55 -6.62
CA CYS A 121 -0.01 -4.17 -6.74
C CYS A 121 1.13 -3.20 -7.04
N GLU A 122 0.81 -2.13 -7.74
CA GLU A 122 1.74 -1.02 -7.97
C GLU A 122 1.13 0.32 -7.48
N PRO A 123 1.72 0.91 -6.41
CA PRO A 123 2.77 0.35 -5.55
C PRO A 123 2.25 -0.82 -4.67
N PRO A 124 3.15 -1.67 -4.10
CA PRO A 124 2.77 -2.78 -3.23
C PRO A 124 1.85 -2.36 -2.09
N LEU A 125 0.76 -3.11 -1.90
CA LEU A 125 -0.33 -2.77 -0.99
C LEU A 125 0.00 -3.11 0.46
N SER A 126 -0.05 -2.11 1.33
CA SER A 126 -0.07 -2.30 2.79
C SER A 126 -1.39 -2.92 3.21
N SER A 127 -1.36 -3.87 4.12
CA SER A 127 -2.58 -4.60 4.49
C SER A 127 -2.58 -5.01 5.96
N ILE A 128 -3.75 -5.04 6.56
CA ILE A 128 -4.00 -5.56 7.90
C ILE A 128 -4.03 -7.09 7.81
N MET A 129 -3.28 -7.76 8.68
CA MET A 129 -3.25 -9.22 8.78
C MET A 129 -4.22 -9.69 9.87
N PRO A 130 -5.36 -10.30 9.52
CA PRO A 130 -6.29 -10.85 10.49
C PRO A 130 -5.67 -12.09 11.17
N ASN A 131 -6.11 -12.37 12.39
CA ASN A 131 -5.71 -13.59 13.11
C ASN A 131 -6.54 -14.80 12.64
N SER A 132 -6.32 -15.18 11.38
CA SER A 132 -7.12 -16.23 10.70
C SER A 132 -6.99 -17.59 11.38
N GLU A 133 -5.84 -17.89 11.99
CA GLU A 133 -5.62 -19.13 12.71
C GLU A 133 -6.53 -19.22 13.95
N GLN A 134 -6.53 -18.20 14.78
CA GLN A 134 -7.38 -18.18 15.97
C GLN A 134 -8.87 -18.13 15.62
N ILE A 135 -9.24 -17.40 14.57
CA ILE A 135 -10.62 -17.35 14.06
C ILE A 135 -11.05 -18.76 13.59
N GLY A 136 -10.20 -19.43 12.82
CA GLY A 136 -10.47 -20.78 12.31
C GLY A 136 -10.58 -21.80 13.43
N PHE A 137 -9.70 -21.74 14.43
CA PHE A 137 -9.76 -22.63 15.60
C PHE A 137 -11.05 -22.46 16.40
N ALA A 138 -11.42 -21.21 16.73
CA ALA A 138 -12.66 -20.93 17.46
C ALA A 138 -13.92 -21.32 16.67
N ALA A 139 -13.90 -21.15 15.35
CA ALA A 139 -14.99 -21.60 14.49
C ALA A 139 -15.12 -23.14 14.49
N ALA A 140 -14.00 -23.86 14.41
CA ALA A 140 -13.98 -25.33 14.46
C ALA A 140 -14.47 -25.85 15.83
N GLU A 141 -14.04 -25.22 16.92
CA GLU A 141 -14.52 -25.57 18.27
C GLU A 141 -16.03 -25.36 18.41
N CYS A 142 -16.54 -24.22 17.92
CA CYS A 142 -17.97 -23.95 17.91
C CYS A 142 -18.76 -25.01 17.09
N LEU A 143 -18.24 -25.36 15.92
CA LEU A 143 -18.83 -26.39 15.06
C LEU A 143 -18.85 -27.76 15.75
N ALA A 144 -17.76 -28.15 16.40
CA ALA A 144 -17.67 -29.42 17.13
C ALA A 144 -18.73 -29.51 18.24
N LYS A 145 -18.93 -28.45 19.02
CA LYS A 145 -20.00 -28.37 20.03
C LYS A 145 -21.38 -28.52 19.42
N LEU A 146 -21.66 -27.85 18.32
CA LEU A 146 -22.93 -27.95 17.60
C LEU A 146 -23.17 -29.39 17.08
N MET A 147 -22.13 -30.03 16.55
CA MET A 147 -22.20 -31.43 16.08
C MET A 147 -22.41 -32.41 17.24
N ALA A 148 -21.95 -32.12 18.45
CA ALA A 148 -22.21 -32.88 19.67
C ALA A 148 -23.61 -32.64 20.24
N GLY A 149 -24.45 -31.79 19.62
CA GLY A 149 -25.77 -31.44 20.07
C GLY A 149 -25.82 -30.43 21.22
N GLU A 150 -24.72 -29.79 21.53
CA GLU A 150 -24.62 -28.74 22.54
C GLU A 150 -25.31 -27.45 22.08
N LYS A 151 -25.97 -26.77 23.00
CA LYS A 151 -26.55 -25.45 22.71
C LYS A 151 -25.45 -24.40 22.79
N VAL A 152 -25.02 -23.92 21.64
CA VAL A 152 -24.11 -22.78 21.56
C VAL A 152 -24.92 -21.50 21.44
N ALA A 153 -24.73 -20.57 22.39
CA ALA A 153 -25.41 -19.28 22.33
C ALA A 153 -24.83 -18.47 21.12
N PRO A 154 -25.71 -17.79 20.35
CA PRO A 154 -25.24 -16.92 19.27
C PRO A 154 -24.48 -15.73 19.87
N GLN A 155 -23.17 -15.79 19.83
CA GLN A 155 -22.28 -14.75 20.34
C GLN A 155 -21.31 -14.31 19.24
N LEU A 156 -21.18 -12.99 19.04
CA LEU A 156 -20.16 -12.44 18.19
C LEU A 156 -18.81 -12.53 18.92
N GLN A 157 -17.90 -13.32 18.38
CA GLN A 157 -16.52 -13.36 18.83
C GLN A 157 -15.65 -12.49 17.92
N CYS A 158 -14.90 -11.57 18.51
CA CYS A 158 -13.97 -10.71 17.79
C CYS A 158 -12.53 -11.04 18.23
N PHE A 159 -11.62 -11.08 17.27
CA PHE A 159 -10.21 -11.34 17.50
C PHE A 159 -9.41 -10.14 16.97
N ASP A 160 -8.42 -9.72 17.75
CA ASP A 160 -7.53 -8.66 17.33
C ASP A 160 -6.71 -9.10 16.11
N PRO A 161 -6.44 -8.19 15.16
CA PRO A 161 -5.54 -8.48 14.07
C PRO A 161 -4.12 -8.71 14.58
N LEU A 162 -3.33 -9.51 13.85
CA LEU A 162 -1.95 -9.81 14.25
C LEU A 162 -1.05 -8.58 14.06
N ASP A 163 -1.14 -7.91 12.91
CA ASP A 163 -0.32 -6.74 12.60
C ASP A 163 -0.83 -6.01 11.35
N VAL A 164 -0.18 -4.89 11.03
CA VAL A 164 -0.31 -4.17 9.77
C VAL A 164 0.98 -4.32 8.98
N THR A 165 0.97 -5.15 7.94
CA THR A 165 2.11 -5.28 7.04
C THR A 165 2.25 -4.02 6.20
N LEU A 166 3.19 -3.16 6.58
CA LEU A 166 3.46 -1.91 5.87
C LEU A 166 4.23 -2.17 4.58
N ARG A 167 3.65 -1.73 3.45
CA ARG A 167 4.28 -1.70 2.12
C ARG A 167 4.27 -0.26 1.59
N GLN A 168 4.52 -0.09 0.28
CA GLN A 168 4.69 1.24 -0.28
C GLN A 168 3.39 2.06 -0.33
N SER A 169 2.22 1.43 -0.47
CA SER A 169 0.94 2.14 -0.63
C SER A 169 0.51 3.03 0.55
N SER A 170 1.15 2.90 1.72
CA SER A 170 0.84 3.72 2.89
C SER A 170 2.08 4.23 3.65
N SER A 171 3.28 4.10 3.10
CA SER A 171 4.53 4.33 3.84
C SER A 171 5.09 5.75 3.78
N VAL A 172 4.24 6.79 3.71
CA VAL A 172 4.65 8.20 3.76
C VAL A 172 3.73 9.07 4.61
N TYR A 173 4.24 10.28 4.90
CA TYR A 173 3.44 11.39 5.42
C TYR A 173 2.56 11.98 4.31
N ALA A 174 1.42 12.51 4.68
CA ALA A 174 0.53 13.23 3.79
C ALA A 174 1.22 14.45 3.17
N ILE A 175 1.18 14.60 1.84
CA ILE A 175 1.81 15.70 1.11
C ILE A 175 0.70 16.55 0.48
N GLU A 176 0.55 17.78 0.98
CA GLU A 176 -0.47 18.73 0.48
C GLU A 176 -0.09 19.34 -0.89
N ASP A 177 1.19 19.28 -1.25
CA ASP A 177 1.75 19.84 -2.49
C ASP A 177 1.70 18.79 -3.62
N PRO A 178 0.78 18.91 -4.61
CA PRO A 178 0.61 17.92 -5.65
C PRO A 178 1.84 17.73 -6.54
N ASP A 179 2.57 18.83 -6.84
CA ASP A 179 3.77 18.76 -7.67
C ASP A 179 4.90 18.02 -6.95
N LEU A 180 5.04 18.24 -5.63
CA LEU A 180 6.00 17.50 -4.82
C LEU A 180 5.59 16.04 -4.65
N ALA A 181 4.29 15.77 -4.47
CA ALA A 181 3.76 14.41 -4.39
C ALA A 181 4.06 13.61 -5.67
N ASN A 182 3.79 14.22 -6.84
CA ASN A 182 4.09 13.59 -8.15
C ASN A 182 5.58 13.37 -8.34
N ALA A 183 6.43 14.35 -7.96
CA ALA A 183 7.88 14.21 -8.03
C ALA A 183 8.40 13.05 -7.18
N LEU A 184 7.89 12.91 -5.95
CA LEU A 184 8.28 11.84 -5.03
C LEU A 184 7.76 10.47 -5.48
N SER A 185 6.53 10.40 -5.99
CA SER A 185 5.98 9.18 -6.56
C SER A 185 6.83 8.69 -7.73
N PHE A 186 7.08 9.56 -8.72
CA PHE A 186 7.95 9.24 -9.86
C PHE A 186 9.35 8.78 -9.41
N LEU A 187 9.97 9.52 -8.49
CA LEU A 187 11.27 9.20 -7.95
C LEU A 187 11.29 7.80 -7.33
N ARG A 188 10.33 7.48 -6.47
CA ARG A 188 10.29 6.22 -5.73
C ARG A 188 10.00 5.03 -6.61
N THR A 189 9.09 5.18 -7.57
CA THR A 189 8.77 4.12 -8.54
C THR A 189 9.97 3.81 -9.44
N ASN A 190 10.75 4.84 -9.82
CA ASN A 190 11.81 4.68 -10.82
C ASN A 190 13.24 4.63 -10.23
N ALA A 191 13.41 4.77 -8.92
CA ALA A 191 14.72 4.83 -8.27
C ALA A 191 15.66 3.67 -8.66
N CYS A 192 15.11 2.45 -8.74
CA CYS A 192 15.86 1.24 -9.07
C CYS A 192 16.19 1.09 -10.56
N PHE A 193 15.67 1.97 -11.42
CA PHE A 193 16.06 2.03 -12.85
C PHE A 193 17.24 2.98 -13.11
N GLY A 194 17.95 3.42 -12.07
CA GLY A 194 19.12 4.25 -12.21
C GLY A 194 18.83 5.70 -12.61
N ILE A 195 17.64 6.20 -12.25
CA ILE A 195 17.26 7.59 -12.59
C ILE A 195 18.12 8.63 -11.90
N SER A 196 18.25 9.77 -12.57
CA SER A 196 18.89 10.98 -12.06
C SER A 196 17.85 12.00 -11.60
N VAL A 197 18.28 12.96 -10.77
CA VAL A 197 17.42 14.11 -10.37
C VAL A 197 16.95 14.91 -11.59
N LYS A 198 17.74 14.94 -12.68
CA LYS A 198 17.34 15.61 -13.93
C LYS A 198 16.09 14.99 -14.52
N GLN A 199 16.01 13.66 -14.59
CA GLN A 199 14.82 12.94 -15.08
C GLN A 199 13.59 13.16 -14.19
N VAL A 200 13.78 13.26 -12.86
CA VAL A 200 12.69 13.65 -11.95
C VAL A 200 12.16 15.05 -12.30
N LEU A 201 13.05 16.01 -12.58
CA LEU A 201 12.67 17.38 -12.96
C LEU A 201 11.96 17.44 -14.32
N GLU A 202 12.37 16.62 -15.29
CA GLU A 202 11.72 16.52 -16.59
C GLU A 202 10.27 15.99 -16.48
N HIS A 203 10.01 15.21 -15.45
CA HIS A 203 8.67 14.64 -15.19
C HIS A 203 7.77 15.55 -14.34
N THR A 204 8.28 16.67 -13.84
CA THR A 204 7.58 17.58 -12.95
C THR A 204 7.66 19.01 -13.42
N LYS A 205 6.74 19.86 -12.92
CA LYS A 205 6.78 21.32 -13.20
C LYS A 205 7.69 22.09 -12.23
N LEU A 206 8.48 21.39 -11.39
CA LEU A 206 9.32 22.01 -10.37
C LEU A 206 10.69 22.38 -10.92
N SER A 207 11.21 23.53 -10.52
CA SER A 207 12.63 23.85 -10.70
C SER A 207 13.48 23.02 -9.71
N ARG A 208 14.75 22.81 -10.02
CA ARG A 208 15.69 22.07 -9.17
C ARG A 208 15.76 22.63 -7.76
N SER A 209 15.89 23.95 -7.62
CA SER A 209 15.95 24.62 -6.31
C SER A 209 14.64 24.47 -5.52
N SER A 210 13.50 24.51 -6.21
CA SER A 210 12.19 24.29 -5.58
C SER A 210 12.05 22.85 -5.08
N LEU A 211 12.41 21.85 -5.90
CA LEU A 211 12.37 20.44 -5.50
C LEU A 211 13.27 20.17 -4.28
N GLU A 212 14.53 20.62 -4.34
CA GLU A 212 15.48 20.43 -3.24
C GLU A 212 15.02 21.07 -1.94
N ARG A 213 14.54 22.32 -1.99
CA ARG A 213 14.04 23.04 -0.81
C ARG A 213 12.82 22.36 -0.21
N ARG A 214 11.82 21.98 -1.04
CA ARG A 214 10.60 21.32 -0.59
C ARG A 214 10.86 19.95 -0.01
N MET A 215 11.72 19.15 -0.65
CA MET A 215 12.09 17.83 -0.16
C MET A 215 12.87 17.91 1.17
N ARG A 216 13.83 18.83 1.29
CA ARG A 216 14.53 19.04 2.57
C ARG A 216 13.59 19.47 3.69
N LYS A 217 12.60 20.33 3.40
CA LYS A 217 11.58 20.74 4.37
C LYS A 217 10.70 19.56 4.82
N LEU A 218 10.34 18.67 3.89
CA LEU A 218 9.44 17.56 4.15
C LEU A 218 10.14 16.32 4.73
N LEU A 219 11.27 15.92 4.13
CA LEU A 219 11.96 14.65 4.40
C LEU A 219 13.28 14.83 5.16
N GLY A 220 13.76 16.06 5.31
CA GLY A 220 15.06 16.35 5.93
C GLY A 220 16.27 16.10 5.03
N HIS A 221 16.10 15.62 3.80
CA HIS A 221 17.20 15.28 2.89
C HIS A 221 16.92 15.65 1.43
N SER A 222 17.95 15.51 0.58
CA SER A 222 17.89 15.90 -0.84
C SER A 222 17.19 14.85 -1.71
N PRO A 223 16.74 15.20 -2.94
CA PRO A 223 16.22 14.26 -3.93
C PRO A 223 17.20 13.12 -4.24
N GLN A 224 18.48 13.41 -4.36
CA GLN A 224 19.52 12.41 -4.61
C GLN A 224 19.63 11.40 -3.46
N GLN A 225 19.51 11.87 -2.21
CA GLN A 225 19.52 10.99 -1.04
C GLN A 225 18.26 10.12 -0.99
N GLU A 226 17.10 10.62 -1.40
CA GLU A 226 15.86 9.82 -1.46
C GLU A 226 15.98 8.71 -2.52
N ILE A 227 16.51 9.00 -3.72
CA ILE A 227 16.81 7.95 -4.72
C ILE A 227 17.69 6.86 -4.07
N ARG A 228 18.73 7.26 -3.38
CA ARG A 228 19.67 6.36 -2.72
C ARG A 228 18.99 5.52 -1.62
N ASN A 229 18.13 6.13 -0.83
CA ASN A 229 17.38 5.45 0.22
C ASN A 229 16.46 4.37 -0.37
N CYS A 230 15.77 4.66 -1.48
CA CYS A 230 14.94 3.70 -2.20
C CYS A 230 15.77 2.52 -2.74
N GLN A 231 16.90 2.81 -3.39
CA GLN A 231 17.82 1.79 -3.89
C GLN A 231 18.31 0.87 -2.77
N LEU A 232 18.78 1.44 -1.65
CA LEU A 232 19.27 0.67 -0.51
C LEU A 232 18.19 -0.16 0.18
N LYS A 233 16.95 0.34 0.21
CA LYS A 233 15.80 -0.42 0.71
C LYS A 233 15.58 -1.68 -0.13
N GLN A 234 15.65 -1.55 -1.46
CA GLN A 234 15.52 -2.66 -2.39
C GLN A 234 16.70 -3.64 -2.27
N VAL A 235 17.93 -3.14 -2.18
CA VAL A 235 19.13 -3.96 -1.94
C VAL A 235 18.95 -4.84 -0.71
N ARG A 236 18.54 -4.27 0.42
CA ARG A 236 18.31 -5.02 1.67
C ARG A 236 17.24 -6.09 1.49
N SER A 237 16.15 -5.77 0.77
CA SER A 237 15.08 -6.72 0.48
C SER A 237 15.58 -7.91 -0.36
N LEU A 238 16.36 -7.65 -1.41
CA LEU A 238 16.91 -8.71 -2.27
C LEU A 238 17.98 -9.56 -1.54
N LEU A 239 18.82 -8.93 -0.72
CA LEU A 239 19.79 -9.65 0.13
C LEU A 239 19.12 -10.61 1.11
N ALA A 240 17.94 -10.24 1.63
CA ALA A 240 17.20 -11.05 2.59
C ALA A 240 16.35 -12.16 1.96
N LYS A 241 15.90 -11.97 0.69
CA LYS A 241 14.89 -12.84 0.09
C LYS A 241 15.40 -13.69 -1.07
N THR A 242 16.62 -13.46 -1.53
CA THR A 242 17.17 -14.13 -2.72
C THR A 242 18.63 -14.50 -2.55
N ASP A 243 19.07 -15.49 -3.35
CA ASP A 243 20.48 -15.91 -3.45
C ASP A 243 21.24 -15.20 -4.59
N MET A 244 20.67 -14.12 -5.15
CA MET A 244 21.30 -13.34 -6.22
C MET A 244 22.69 -12.86 -5.81
N SER A 245 23.63 -12.83 -6.77
CA SER A 245 24.94 -12.23 -6.50
C SER A 245 24.84 -10.75 -6.16
N ILE A 246 25.83 -10.20 -5.48
CA ILE A 246 25.83 -8.77 -5.10
C ILE A 246 25.88 -7.89 -6.34
N GLU A 247 26.56 -8.33 -7.39
CA GLU A 247 26.63 -7.68 -8.69
C GLU A 247 25.26 -7.63 -9.37
N GLN A 248 24.53 -8.75 -9.38
CA GLN A 248 23.16 -8.81 -9.91
C GLN A 248 22.22 -7.90 -9.12
N ILE A 249 22.33 -7.88 -7.79
CA ILE A 249 21.52 -7.00 -6.94
C ILE A 249 21.84 -5.53 -7.22
N ALA A 250 23.12 -5.17 -7.41
CA ALA A 250 23.51 -3.80 -7.74
C ALA A 250 22.85 -3.33 -9.04
N ILE A 251 22.92 -4.13 -10.09
CA ILE A 251 22.29 -3.83 -11.39
C ILE A 251 20.78 -3.69 -11.25
N ASN A 252 20.12 -4.63 -10.57
CA ASN A 252 18.66 -4.63 -10.36
C ASN A 252 18.17 -3.47 -9.47
N CYS A 253 19.07 -2.84 -8.72
CA CYS A 253 18.76 -1.67 -7.91
C CYS A 253 19.23 -0.35 -8.53
N GLY A 254 19.64 -0.36 -9.80
CA GLY A 254 20.02 0.85 -10.55
C GLY A 254 21.37 1.44 -10.15
N PHE A 255 22.29 0.62 -9.67
CA PHE A 255 23.70 1.01 -9.51
C PHE A 255 24.44 0.73 -10.80
N GLU A 256 24.97 1.76 -11.42
CA GLU A 256 25.74 1.66 -12.68
C GLU A 256 27.01 0.81 -12.49
N HIS A 257 27.64 0.92 -11.31
CA HIS A 257 28.84 0.19 -10.94
C HIS A 257 28.63 -0.58 -9.64
N PRO A 258 28.76 -1.92 -9.63
CA PRO A 258 28.57 -2.75 -8.42
C PRO A 258 29.48 -2.35 -7.25
N GLU A 259 30.70 -1.91 -7.51
CA GLU A 259 31.66 -1.46 -6.49
C GLU A 259 31.12 -0.24 -5.73
N TYR A 260 30.36 0.61 -6.41
CA TYR A 260 29.74 1.77 -5.77
C TYR A 260 28.64 1.38 -4.79
N LEU A 261 27.93 0.27 -5.03
CA LEU A 261 27.01 -0.29 -4.04
C LEU A 261 27.74 -0.62 -2.74
N HIS A 262 28.91 -1.27 -2.79
CA HIS A 262 29.69 -1.61 -1.60
C HIS A 262 30.05 -0.37 -0.79
N VAL A 263 30.52 0.68 -1.45
CA VAL A 263 30.91 1.96 -0.80
C VAL A 263 29.70 2.59 -0.11
N VAL A 264 28.59 2.71 -0.83
CA VAL A 264 27.38 3.35 -0.31
C VAL A 264 26.76 2.53 0.82
N PHE A 265 26.63 1.22 0.66
CA PHE A 265 26.04 0.33 1.64
C PHE A 265 26.86 0.34 2.94
N LYS A 266 28.21 0.29 2.86
CA LYS A 266 29.08 0.37 4.02
C LYS A 266 28.96 1.73 4.72
N ARG A 267 28.87 2.83 3.96
CA ARG A 267 28.72 4.17 4.53
C ARG A 267 27.40 4.33 5.29
N GLU A 268 26.30 3.83 4.75
CA GLU A 268 24.95 4.03 5.32
C GLU A 268 24.60 3.02 6.43
N LEU A 269 25.17 1.81 6.40
CA LEU A 269 24.82 0.72 7.29
C LEU A 269 25.99 0.19 8.13
N ASN A 270 27.21 0.75 7.99
CA ASN A 270 28.44 0.36 8.67
C ASN A 270 28.85 -1.11 8.45
N MET A 271 28.32 -1.78 7.41
CA MET A 271 28.67 -3.15 7.05
C MET A 271 28.61 -3.36 5.53
N THR A 272 29.27 -4.41 5.04
CA THR A 272 29.19 -4.74 3.62
C THR A 272 27.88 -5.47 3.27
N PRO A 273 27.43 -5.46 1.99
CA PRO A 273 26.28 -6.26 1.58
C PRO A 273 26.40 -7.75 1.88
N GLY A 274 27.64 -8.30 1.75
CA GLY A 274 27.93 -9.70 2.07
C GLY A 274 27.82 -10.01 3.55
N ASP A 275 28.31 -9.12 4.41
CA ASP A 275 28.19 -9.28 5.88
C ASP A 275 26.74 -9.16 6.33
N TYR A 276 25.98 -8.25 5.71
CA TYR A 276 24.54 -8.09 5.97
C TYR A 276 23.78 -9.38 5.66
N ARG A 277 24.02 -10.01 4.50
CA ARG A 277 23.40 -11.29 4.12
C ARG A 277 23.77 -12.40 5.12
N LYS A 278 25.04 -12.49 5.51
CA LYS A 278 25.49 -13.50 6.50
C LYS A 278 24.83 -13.32 7.86
N ALA A 279 24.57 -12.08 8.27
CA ALA A 279 23.92 -11.76 9.55
C ALA A 279 22.43 -12.13 9.57
N LEU A 280 21.76 -12.11 8.40
CA LEU A 280 20.35 -12.52 8.28
C LEU A 280 20.16 -14.04 8.26
N ASN A 281 21.18 -14.79 7.85
CA ASN A 281 21.14 -16.27 7.73
C ASN A 281 21.66 -16.98 9.00
N LYS A 282 21.92 -16.26 10.06
CA LYS A 282 22.22 -16.77 11.39
C LYS A 282 20.97 -16.79 12.27
#